data_bb63ba0b4950558b3330ebc887a200e9
#
_entry.id   bb63ba0b4950558b3330ebc887a200e9
#
_cell.length_a   1.000
_cell.length_b   1.000
_cell.length_c   1.000
_cell.angle_alpha   90.00
_cell.angle_beta   90.00
_cell.angle_gamma   90.00
#
_symmetry.space_group_name_H-M   'P 1'
#
loop_
_entity.id
_entity.type
_entity.pdbx_description
1 polymer ?
#
loop_
_entity_poly.entity_id
_entity_poly.type
_entity_poly.pdbx_seq_one_letter_code
_entity_poly.pdbx_strand_id
1 'polypeptide(L)'
;MKKYIAVAAVALALAAGVGVYLGSGATTAPASTFVLLDGSKKSTDDLKGKVTLVNFWATSCVTCVAEMPKVIATYDKYKSKGYDTLAVAMSYDPPSYVVNFAETRKLPFKVAIDNTGSVAQAWGDVKLTPTTYLVNKKGEIVKRYVGEPDFAELHKLIEKLLAET
;
A
#
# COMPACT_ATOMS: atom_id res chain seq x y z
N MET A 1 11.35 49.07 -19.20
CA MET A 1 11.81 47.73 -19.46
C MET A 1 12.21 46.97 -18.18
N LYS A 2 13.09 47.46 -17.29
CA LYS A 2 13.53 46.77 -16.06
C LYS A 2 12.40 46.41 -15.08
N LYS A 3 11.32 47.22 -14.95
CA LYS A 3 10.17 46.96 -14.05
C LYS A 3 9.31 45.80 -14.52
N TYR A 4 9.15 45.59 -15.81
CA TYR A 4 8.34 44.45 -16.35
C TYR A 4 9.08 43.12 -16.28
N ILE A 5 10.43 43.13 -16.34
CA ILE A 5 11.26 41.94 -16.17
C ILE A 5 11.18 41.43 -14.73
N ALA A 6 11.19 42.33 -13.74
CA ALA A 6 11.05 41.95 -12.34
C ALA A 6 9.67 41.35 -12.03
N VAL A 7 8.58 41.91 -12.58
CA VAL A 7 7.22 41.39 -12.40
C VAL A 7 7.07 40.03 -13.06
N ALA A 8 7.61 39.80 -14.25
CA ALA A 8 7.57 38.51 -14.92
C ALA A 8 8.35 37.42 -14.15
N ALA A 9 9.50 37.77 -13.56
CA ALA A 9 10.29 36.83 -12.76
C ALA A 9 9.57 36.38 -11.46
N VAL A 10 8.89 37.34 -10.80
CA VAL A 10 8.09 37.02 -9.60
C VAL A 10 6.86 36.15 -9.95
N ALA A 11 6.20 36.43 -11.07
CA ALA A 11 5.06 35.62 -11.53
C ALA A 11 5.48 34.18 -11.89
N LEU A 12 6.64 33.99 -12.54
CA LEU A 12 7.22 32.71 -12.86
C LEU A 12 7.63 31.94 -11.59
N ALA A 13 8.20 32.59 -10.59
CA ALA A 13 8.57 31.98 -9.32
C ALA A 13 7.32 31.52 -8.51
N LEU A 14 6.24 32.33 -8.53
CA LEU A 14 4.98 31.97 -7.89
C LEU A 14 4.28 30.80 -8.61
N ALA A 15 4.31 30.77 -9.95
CA ALA A 15 3.74 29.66 -10.73
C ALA A 15 4.50 28.34 -10.49
N ALA A 16 5.85 28.39 -10.39
CA ALA A 16 6.68 27.24 -10.06
C ALA A 16 6.43 26.76 -8.60
N GLY A 17 6.30 27.70 -7.64
CA GLY A 17 6.01 27.40 -6.24
C GLY A 17 4.64 26.76 -6.05
N VAL A 18 3.60 27.21 -6.75
CA VAL A 18 2.25 26.63 -6.71
C VAL A 18 2.22 25.23 -7.35
N GLY A 19 2.98 25.02 -8.44
CA GLY A 19 3.10 23.69 -9.08
C GLY A 19 3.74 22.63 -8.17
N VAL A 20 4.68 23.02 -7.31
CA VAL A 20 5.31 22.13 -6.32
C VAL A 20 4.35 21.87 -5.13
N TYR A 21 3.50 22.81 -4.77
CA TYR A 21 2.54 22.67 -3.66
C TYR A 21 1.29 21.84 -4.02
N LEU A 22 0.96 21.71 -5.30
CA LEU A 22 -0.14 20.86 -5.80
C LEU A 22 0.29 19.43 -6.13
N GLY A 23 1.58 19.12 -5.93
CA GLY A 23 2.14 17.81 -6.14
C GLY A 23 1.80 16.83 -5.03
N SER A 24 0.80 16.02 -5.26
CA SER A 24 0.46 14.73 -4.65
C SER A 24 0.59 14.66 -3.12
N GLY A 25 -0.53 14.52 -2.43
CA GLY A 25 -0.60 14.12 -1.01
C GLY A 25 -0.09 12.69 -0.73
N ALA A 26 0.80 12.17 -1.57
CA ALA A 26 1.47 10.90 -1.38
C ALA A 26 2.62 11.05 -0.38
N THR A 27 2.67 10.18 0.62
CA THR A 27 3.72 10.15 1.64
C THR A 27 4.58 8.92 1.48
N THR A 28 5.90 9.04 1.67
CA THR A 28 6.81 7.89 1.65
C THR A 28 6.33 6.82 2.63
N ALA A 29 6.22 5.58 2.19
CA ALA A 29 5.88 4.48 3.07
C ALA A 29 6.96 4.31 4.16
N PRO A 30 6.58 4.10 5.43
CA PRO A 30 7.52 4.04 6.53
C PRO A 30 8.48 2.85 6.39
N ALA A 31 9.75 3.08 6.73
CA ALA A 31 10.74 2.02 6.74
C ALA A 31 10.32 0.89 7.67
N SER A 32 10.17 -0.31 7.13
CA SER A 32 9.67 -1.49 7.84
C SER A 32 10.33 -2.75 7.31
N THR A 33 10.40 -3.77 8.15
CA THR A 33 10.80 -5.13 7.75
C THR A 33 9.64 -6.08 7.97
N PHE A 34 9.19 -6.71 6.90
CA PHE A 34 8.12 -7.70 6.89
C PHE A 34 8.74 -9.10 6.99
N VAL A 35 8.37 -9.88 8.01
CA VAL A 35 8.78 -11.27 8.16
C VAL A 35 7.73 -12.16 7.47
N LEU A 36 8.11 -12.82 6.38
CA LEU A 36 7.20 -13.65 5.59
C LEU A 36 7.00 -15.03 6.24
N LEU A 37 5.98 -15.76 5.80
CA LEU A 37 5.66 -17.09 6.35
C LEU A 37 6.78 -18.13 6.15
N ASP A 38 7.61 -17.96 5.12
CA ASP A 38 8.80 -18.79 4.87
C ASP A 38 10.04 -18.38 5.70
N GLY A 39 9.88 -17.40 6.61
CA GLY A 39 10.97 -16.84 7.43
C GLY A 39 11.85 -15.83 6.71
N SER A 40 11.68 -15.64 5.42
CA SER A 40 12.41 -14.60 4.69
C SER A 40 11.93 -13.21 5.07
N LYS A 41 12.75 -12.19 4.79
CA LYS A 41 12.42 -10.79 5.11
C LYS A 41 12.26 -9.99 3.83
N LYS A 42 11.29 -9.09 3.84
CA LYS A 42 11.06 -8.07 2.82
C LYS A 42 11.06 -6.70 3.48
N SER A 43 11.71 -5.72 2.88
CA SER A 43 11.71 -4.34 3.38
C SER A 43 10.68 -3.48 2.64
N THR A 44 10.42 -2.29 3.15
CA THR A 44 9.61 -1.30 2.42
C THR A 44 10.26 -0.92 1.08
N ASP A 45 11.59 -0.90 0.99
CA ASP A 45 12.29 -0.61 -0.27
C ASP A 45 12.04 -1.66 -1.35
N ASP A 46 11.77 -2.91 -0.97
CA ASP A 46 11.44 -3.99 -1.92
C ASP A 46 10.03 -3.85 -2.54
N LEU A 47 9.25 -2.87 -2.10
CA LEU A 47 7.98 -2.52 -2.73
C LEU A 47 8.16 -1.62 -3.96
N LYS A 48 9.31 -0.93 -4.07
CA LYS A 48 9.60 -0.03 -5.20
C LYS A 48 9.61 -0.78 -6.53
N GLY A 49 9.22 -0.07 -7.58
CA GLY A 49 9.10 -0.62 -8.93
C GLY A 49 7.76 -1.32 -9.21
N LYS A 50 6.94 -1.53 -8.20
CA LYS A 50 5.59 -2.11 -8.34
C LYS A 50 4.55 -1.24 -7.66
N VAL A 51 3.31 -1.30 -8.16
CA VAL A 51 2.14 -0.83 -7.40
C VAL A 51 1.79 -1.93 -6.41
N THR A 52 1.86 -1.66 -5.12
CA THR A 52 1.68 -2.69 -4.09
C THR A 52 0.50 -2.36 -3.17
N LEU A 53 -0.39 -3.35 -2.98
CA LEU A 53 -1.41 -3.33 -1.95
C LEU A 53 -0.82 -3.92 -0.67
N VAL A 54 -0.69 -3.12 0.39
CA VAL A 54 -0.30 -3.59 1.73
C VAL A 54 -1.57 -3.66 2.58
N ASN A 55 -2.01 -4.88 2.89
CA ASN A 55 -3.27 -5.15 3.59
C ASN A 55 -3.00 -5.70 4.99
N PHE A 56 -3.39 -4.94 6.02
CA PHE A 56 -3.36 -5.39 7.42
C PHE A 56 -4.66 -6.12 7.76
N TRP A 57 -4.53 -7.36 8.21
CA TRP A 57 -5.65 -8.26 8.39
C TRP A 57 -5.46 -9.23 9.57
N ALA A 58 -6.49 -10.00 9.90
CA ALA A 58 -6.43 -11.10 10.85
C ALA A 58 -7.40 -12.22 10.47
N THR A 59 -7.09 -13.44 10.84
CA THR A 59 -7.97 -14.61 10.61
C THR A 59 -9.27 -14.52 11.40
N SER A 60 -9.26 -13.83 12.53
CA SER A 60 -10.43 -13.56 13.37
C SER A 60 -11.30 -12.39 12.90
N CYS A 61 -10.83 -11.64 11.91
CA CYS A 61 -11.54 -10.49 11.34
C CYS A 61 -12.51 -10.94 10.25
N VAL A 62 -13.80 -10.95 10.54
CA VAL A 62 -14.85 -11.42 9.61
C VAL A 62 -14.82 -10.68 8.27
N THR A 63 -14.72 -9.34 8.30
CA THR A 63 -14.64 -8.52 7.08
C THR A 63 -13.38 -8.82 6.28
N CYS A 64 -12.22 -9.04 6.95
CA CYS A 64 -10.96 -9.40 6.27
C CYS A 64 -11.10 -10.74 5.52
N VAL A 65 -11.70 -11.74 6.16
CA VAL A 65 -11.94 -13.06 5.54
C VAL A 65 -12.91 -12.95 4.37
N ALA A 66 -13.95 -12.12 4.51
CA ALA A 66 -14.96 -11.90 3.46
C ALA A 66 -14.40 -11.16 2.23
N GLU A 67 -13.47 -10.20 2.42
CA GLU A 67 -12.86 -9.46 1.31
C GLU A 67 -11.72 -10.23 0.60
N MET A 68 -11.12 -11.24 1.25
CA MET A 68 -9.94 -11.94 0.75
C MET A 68 -10.10 -12.49 -0.68
N PRO A 69 -11.25 -13.06 -1.09
CA PRO A 69 -11.46 -13.47 -2.49
C PRO A 69 -11.33 -12.32 -3.49
N LYS A 70 -11.75 -11.10 -3.12
CA LYS A 70 -11.63 -9.90 -3.97
C LYS A 70 -10.18 -9.42 -4.04
N VAL A 71 -9.42 -9.53 -2.94
CA VAL A 71 -7.98 -9.25 -2.91
C VAL A 71 -7.22 -10.24 -3.82
N ILE A 72 -7.56 -11.53 -3.77
CA ILE A 72 -6.99 -12.56 -4.66
C ILE A 72 -7.31 -12.24 -6.12
N ALA A 73 -8.56 -11.95 -6.44
CA ALA A 73 -8.97 -11.60 -7.80
C ALA A 73 -8.25 -10.34 -8.32
N THR A 74 -8.04 -9.35 -7.45
CA THR A 74 -7.26 -8.14 -7.78
C THR A 74 -5.81 -8.49 -8.09
N TYR A 75 -5.18 -9.30 -7.26
CA TYR A 75 -3.81 -9.77 -7.50
C TYR A 75 -3.70 -10.51 -8.83
N ASP A 76 -4.58 -11.46 -9.09
CA ASP A 76 -4.56 -12.25 -10.33
C ASP A 76 -4.78 -11.39 -11.58
N LYS A 77 -5.62 -10.37 -11.49
CA LYS A 77 -5.89 -9.43 -12.60
C LYS A 77 -4.68 -8.58 -12.96
N TYR A 78 -3.85 -8.20 -11.98
CA TYR A 78 -2.82 -7.16 -12.19
C TYR A 78 -1.37 -7.63 -11.99
N LYS A 79 -1.10 -8.82 -11.42
CA LYS A 79 0.26 -9.30 -11.11
C LYS A 79 1.23 -9.27 -12.29
N SER A 80 0.75 -9.57 -13.50
CA SER A 80 1.57 -9.53 -14.72
C SER A 80 1.84 -8.12 -15.26
N LYS A 81 1.19 -7.09 -14.67
CA LYS A 81 1.27 -5.70 -15.11
C LYS A 81 2.14 -4.83 -14.18
N GLY A 82 2.87 -5.44 -13.24
CA GLY A 82 3.69 -4.69 -12.27
C GLY A 82 2.97 -4.36 -10.97
N TYR A 83 1.97 -5.15 -10.60
CA TYR A 83 1.25 -5.07 -9.33
C TYR A 83 1.70 -6.19 -8.38
N ASP A 84 1.64 -5.92 -7.08
CA ASP A 84 1.87 -6.90 -6.03
C ASP A 84 0.88 -6.70 -4.87
N THR A 85 0.77 -7.71 -4.02
CA THR A 85 0.03 -7.67 -2.76
C THR A 85 0.90 -8.22 -1.64
N LEU A 86 0.92 -7.54 -0.50
CA LEU A 86 1.54 -7.98 0.73
C LEU A 86 0.49 -7.96 1.85
N ALA A 87 0.05 -9.14 2.26
CA ALA A 87 -0.88 -9.26 3.37
C ALA A 87 -0.10 -9.35 4.68
N VAL A 88 -0.36 -8.43 5.62
CA VAL A 88 0.33 -8.34 6.92
C VAL A 88 -0.64 -8.76 8.01
N ALA A 89 -0.43 -9.94 8.58
CA ALA A 89 -1.22 -10.42 9.71
C ALA A 89 -0.83 -9.66 10.99
N MET A 90 -1.85 -9.22 11.72
CA MET A 90 -1.68 -8.44 12.96
C MET A 90 -1.06 -9.27 14.08
N SER A 91 -0.36 -8.60 15.00
CA SER A 91 0.38 -9.24 16.11
C SER A 91 -0.47 -10.09 17.06
N TYR A 92 -1.77 -9.82 17.13
CA TYR A 92 -2.69 -10.59 17.97
C TYR A 92 -3.22 -11.86 17.27
N ASP A 93 -2.93 -12.07 15.99
CA ASP A 93 -3.39 -13.24 15.23
C ASP A 93 -2.38 -14.39 15.40
N PRO A 94 -2.78 -15.56 15.92
CA PRO A 94 -1.84 -16.66 16.14
C PRO A 94 -1.17 -17.10 14.84
N PRO A 95 0.16 -17.21 14.78
CA PRO A 95 0.89 -17.57 13.56
C PRO A 95 0.40 -18.86 12.90
N SER A 96 0.01 -19.88 13.69
CA SER A 96 -0.52 -21.14 13.16
C SER A 96 -1.83 -20.96 12.40
N TYR A 97 -2.68 -20.01 12.81
CA TYR A 97 -3.94 -19.71 12.13
C TYR A 97 -3.67 -18.99 10.81
N VAL A 98 -2.71 -18.05 10.80
CA VAL A 98 -2.30 -17.33 9.59
C VAL A 98 -1.73 -18.31 8.56
N VAL A 99 -0.82 -19.19 8.96
CA VAL A 99 -0.23 -20.23 8.09
C VAL A 99 -1.33 -21.14 7.53
N ASN A 100 -2.17 -21.70 8.40
CA ASN A 100 -3.27 -22.57 7.96
C ASN A 100 -4.22 -21.86 6.99
N PHE A 101 -4.57 -20.61 7.25
CA PHE A 101 -5.43 -19.83 6.36
C PHE A 101 -4.75 -19.62 5.00
N ALA A 102 -3.47 -19.19 4.97
CA ALA A 102 -2.74 -18.95 3.74
C ALA A 102 -2.63 -20.22 2.88
N GLU A 103 -2.35 -21.36 3.48
CA GLU A 103 -2.23 -22.65 2.80
C GLU A 103 -3.58 -23.17 2.30
N THR A 104 -4.59 -23.20 3.16
CA THR A 104 -5.92 -23.75 2.81
C THR A 104 -6.64 -22.90 1.77
N ARG A 105 -6.47 -21.58 1.81
CA ARG A 105 -7.00 -20.63 0.82
C ARG A 105 -6.08 -20.43 -0.38
N LYS A 106 -4.87 -21.02 -0.36
CA LYS A 106 -3.87 -20.94 -1.45
C LYS A 106 -3.62 -19.49 -1.85
N LEU A 107 -3.30 -18.63 -0.86
CA LEU A 107 -3.06 -17.22 -1.12
C LEU A 107 -1.93 -17.06 -2.15
N PRO A 108 -2.15 -16.38 -3.30
CA PRO A 108 -1.18 -16.35 -4.40
C PRO A 108 -0.10 -15.27 -4.23
N PHE A 109 -0.15 -14.49 -3.17
CA PHE A 109 0.76 -13.39 -2.85
C PHE A 109 1.47 -13.63 -1.51
N LYS A 110 2.43 -12.76 -1.19
CA LYS A 110 3.20 -12.86 0.04
C LYS A 110 2.37 -12.48 1.26
N VAL A 111 2.52 -13.28 2.31
CA VAL A 111 1.93 -13.04 3.63
C VAL A 111 3.06 -12.85 4.63
N ALA A 112 2.98 -11.79 5.42
CA ALA A 112 3.88 -11.48 6.53
C ALA A 112 3.11 -11.56 7.86
N ILE A 113 3.83 -11.80 8.94
CA ILE A 113 3.29 -11.72 10.30
C ILE A 113 4.02 -10.61 11.05
N ASP A 114 3.26 -9.65 11.57
CA ASP A 114 3.79 -8.58 12.42
C ASP A 114 3.78 -9.00 13.89
N ASN A 115 4.63 -9.98 14.25
CA ASN A 115 4.65 -10.57 15.60
C ASN A 115 4.82 -9.55 16.74
N THR A 116 5.43 -8.40 16.46
CA THR A 116 5.73 -7.37 17.47
C THR A 116 4.76 -6.20 17.44
N GLY A 117 3.93 -6.09 16.39
CA GLY A 117 3.10 -4.94 16.13
C GLY A 117 3.87 -3.70 15.62
N SER A 118 5.18 -3.85 15.39
CA SER A 118 6.03 -2.72 14.99
C SER A 118 5.73 -2.20 13.58
N VAL A 119 5.33 -3.09 12.68
CA VAL A 119 4.93 -2.70 11.31
C VAL A 119 3.61 -1.92 11.36
N ALA A 120 2.60 -2.44 12.04
CA ALA A 120 1.32 -1.77 12.22
C ALA A 120 1.48 -0.39 12.88
N GLN A 121 2.36 -0.29 13.90
CA GLN A 121 2.68 0.96 14.55
C GLN A 121 3.33 1.97 13.58
N ALA A 122 4.34 1.55 12.83
CA ALA A 122 5.03 2.41 11.86
C ALA A 122 4.09 2.91 10.75
N TRP A 123 3.12 2.09 10.33
CA TRP A 123 2.17 2.41 9.26
C TRP A 123 0.97 3.24 9.75
N GLY A 124 1.16 4.04 10.81
CA GLY A 124 0.17 4.96 11.33
C GLY A 124 -0.71 4.35 12.42
N ASP A 125 -0.11 3.49 13.25
CA ASP A 125 -0.74 2.88 14.42
C ASP A 125 -2.03 2.14 14.06
N VAL A 126 -1.90 1.18 13.12
CA VAL A 126 -3.03 0.40 12.62
C VAL A 126 -3.65 -0.43 13.74
N LYS A 127 -4.88 -0.09 14.14
CA LYS A 127 -5.65 -0.77 15.19
C LYS A 127 -6.88 -1.49 14.67
N LEU A 128 -7.37 -1.07 13.51
CA LEU A 128 -8.58 -1.61 12.90
C LEU A 128 -8.21 -2.46 11.68
N THR A 129 -8.87 -3.59 11.53
CA THR A 129 -8.72 -4.45 10.35
C THR A 129 -10.07 -4.67 9.66
N PRO A 130 -10.09 -4.74 8.34
CA PRO A 130 -8.95 -4.54 7.46
C PRO A 130 -8.54 -3.07 7.38
N THR A 131 -7.23 -2.81 7.30
CA THR A 131 -6.69 -1.52 6.89
C THR A 131 -5.75 -1.75 5.72
N THR A 132 -5.97 -1.05 4.61
CA THR A 132 -5.28 -1.28 3.36
C THR A 132 -4.60 -0.01 2.87
N TYR A 133 -3.36 -0.14 2.46
CA TYR A 133 -2.57 0.94 1.84
C TYR A 133 -2.26 0.58 0.40
N LEU A 134 -2.45 1.54 -0.51
CA LEU A 134 -1.99 1.43 -1.88
C LEU A 134 -0.71 2.26 -2.03
N VAL A 135 0.38 1.57 -2.41
CA VAL A 135 1.73 2.13 -2.56
C VAL A 135 2.06 2.18 -4.05
N ASN A 136 2.56 3.32 -4.54
CA ASN A 136 2.97 3.48 -5.94
C ASN A 136 4.38 2.91 -6.20
N LYS A 137 4.82 2.94 -7.46
CA LYS A 137 6.14 2.46 -7.90
C LYS A 137 7.33 3.16 -7.24
N LYS A 138 7.12 4.36 -6.69
CA LYS A 138 8.15 5.13 -5.97
C LYS A 138 8.27 4.74 -4.50
N GLY A 139 7.39 3.88 -3.99
CA GLY A 139 7.31 3.51 -2.58
C GLY A 139 6.54 4.53 -1.73
N GLU A 140 5.62 5.27 -2.34
CA GLU A 140 4.80 6.28 -1.67
C GLU A 140 3.38 5.76 -1.48
N ILE A 141 2.81 5.98 -0.28
CA ILE A 141 1.41 5.70 0.02
C ILE A 141 0.55 6.75 -0.69
N VAL A 142 -0.29 6.31 -1.62
CA VAL A 142 -1.22 7.18 -2.36
C VAL A 142 -2.63 7.12 -1.83
N LYS A 143 -2.99 6.03 -1.13
CA LYS A 143 -4.32 5.88 -0.51
C LYS A 143 -4.27 4.94 0.68
N ARG A 144 -5.05 5.27 1.71
CA ARG A 144 -5.37 4.41 2.86
C ARG A 144 -6.87 4.17 2.89
N TYR A 145 -7.24 2.92 3.13
CA TYR A 145 -8.62 2.49 3.35
C TYR A 145 -8.71 1.88 4.76
N VAL A 146 -9.75 2.19 5.50
CA VAL A 146 -10.10 1.56 6.77
C VAL A 146 -11.44 0.86 6.58
N GLY A 147 -11.49 -0.44 6.79
CA GLY A 147 -12.58 -1.30 6.33
C GLY A 147 -12.36 -1.76 4.88
N GLU A 148 -13.30 -2.54 4.37
CA GLU A 148 -13.29 -3.04 2.99
C GLU A 148 -13.30 -1.88 1.99
N PRO A 149 -12.33 -1.79 1.04
CA PRO A 149 -12.34 -0.76 0.01
C PRO A 149 -13.45 -1.00 -1.02
N ASP A 150 -13.92 0.08 -1.66
CA ASP A 150 -14.63 -0.06 -2.92
C ASP A 150 -13.65 -0.57 -3.98
N PHE A 151 -13.81 -1.84 -4.37
CA PHE A 151 -12.89 -2.49 -5.30
C PHE A 151 -12.98 -1.92 -6.72
N ALA A 152 -14.09 -1.32 -7.13
CA ALA A 152 -14.20 -0.67 -8.44
C ALA A 152 -13.33 0.61 -8.48
N GLU A 153 -13.40 1.43 -7.45
CA GLU A 153 -12.55 2.62 -7.31
C GLU A 153 -11.07 2.24 -7.07
N LEU A 154 -10.81 1.22 -6.27
CA LEU A 154 -9.45 0.69 -6.08
C LEU A 154 -8.83 0.25 -7.40
N HIS A 155 -9.57 -0.47 -8.26
CA HIS A 155 -9.07 -0.92 -9.56
C HIS A 155 -8.76 0.26 -10.49
N LYS A 156 -9.61 1.30 -10.54
CA LYS A 156 -9.32 2.52 -11.32
C LYS A 156 -8.02 3.18 -10.87
N LEU A 157 -7.81 3.26 -9.55
CA LEU A 157 -6.58 3.85 -8.99
C LEU A 157 -5.36 2.98 -9.28
N ILE A 158 -5.45 1.65 -9.15
CA ILE A 158 -4.38 0.71 -9.53
C ILE A 158 -4.02 0.90 -11.01
N GLU A 159 -5.00 0.92 -11.91
CA GLU A 159 -4.79 1.07 -13.35
C GLU A 159 -4.09 2.40 -13.68
N LYS A 160 -4.50 3.49 -13.02
CA LYS A 160 -3.82 4.79 -13.12
C LYS A 160 -2.35 4.70 -12.71
N LEU A 161 -2.05 4.13 -11.53
CA LEU A 161 -0.69 4.03 -11.01
C LEU A 161 0.19 3.08 -11.84
N LEU A 162 -0.39 2.03 -12.42
CA LEU A 162 0.33 1.13 -13.32
C LEU A 162 0.75 1.81 -14.62
N ALA A 163 -0.03 2.79 -15.10
CA ALA A 163 0.27 3.60 -16.29
C ALA A 163 1.32 4.69 -16.04
N GLU A 164 1.57 5.06 -14.78
CA GLU A 164 2.64 6.02 -14.42
C GLU A 164 4.02 5.39 -14.64
N THR A 165 4.96 6.18 -15.17
CA THR A 165 6.37 5.80 -15.41
C THR A 165 7.25 6.15 -14.22
#